data_91f4dc3fb6f5567a684b67537e5513d2
#
_entry.id   91f4dc3fb6f5567a684b67537e5513d2
#
_cell.length_a   1.000
_cell.length_b   1.000
_cell.length_c   1.000
_cell.angle_alpha   90.00
_cell.angle_beta   90.00
_cell.angle_gamma   90.00
#
_symmetry.space_group_name_H-M   'P 1'
#
loop_
_entity.id
_entity.type
_entity.pdbx_description
1 polymer ?
#
loop_
_entity_poly.entity_id
_entity_poly.type
_entity_poly.pdbx_seq_one_letter_code
_entity_poly.pdbx_strand_id
1 'polypeptide(L)'
;FETALLKLSFWFSLNYLALNPDKSEATLLGTSHRNLTLADISAVNVAGSTIGFVDNIKLLGVTLDKSLTFRKHIALTSQSCFYHIKALRHIRHTVDFSTASLIAHALVSFRLDYANSILSGSPKTAILKLQRVQNTLARIVLRSNRFTHSAPFLERLHWLPVHSRIRFKLATITYRALSTSSPHYL
;
A
#
# COMPACT_ATOMS: atom_id res chain seq x y z
N PHE A 1 -6.91 -10.15 -25.68
CA PHE A 1 -6.51 -10.47 -24.31
C PHE A 1 -6.49 -11.98 -24.07
N GLU A 2 -7.55 -12.72 -24.39
CA GLU A 2 -7.63 -14.19 -24.26
C GLU A 2 -6.53 -14.93 -25.01
N THR A 3 -6.20 -14.48 -26.23
CA THR A 3 -5.08 -15.05 -27.00
C THR A 3 -3.74 -14.94 -26.26
N ALA A 4 -3.52 -13.86 -25.52
CA ALA A 4 -2.30 -13.69 -24.71
C ALA A 4 -2.30 -14.64 -23.50
N LEU A 5 -3.44 -14.85 -22.86
CA LEU A 5 -3.58 -15.80 -21.77
C LEU A 5 -3.39 -17.25 -22.22
N LEU A 6 -3.87 -17.61 -23.41
CA LEU A 6 -3.63 -18.92 -24.01
C LEU A 6 -2.13 -19.15 -24.27
N LYS A 7 -1.43 -18.17 -24.83
CA LYS A 7 0.02 -18.25 -25.02
C LYS A 7 0.78 -18.40 -23.71
N LEU A 8 0.36 -17.67 -22.68
CA LEU A 8 0.95 -17.76 -21.35
C LEU A 8 0.71 -19.14 -20.73
N SER A 9 -0.52 -19.64 -20.79
CA SER A 9 -0.87 -20.98 -20.30
C SER A 9 -0.05 -22.07 -21.02
N PHE A 10 0.10 -21.98 -22.34
CA PHE A 10 0.94 -22.88 -23.12
C PHE A 10 2.41 -22.81 -22.68
N TRP A 11 2.95 -21.60 -22.47
CA TRP A 11 4.33 -21.43 -21.99
C TRP A 11 4.53 -22.07 -20.62
N PHE A 12 3.57 -21.89 -19.69
CA PHE A 12 3.62 -22.55 -18.38
C PHE A 12 3.63 -24.07 -18.52
N SER A 13 2.78 -24.63 -19.38
CA SER A 13 2.72 -26.08 -19.62
C SER A 13 4.03 -26.63 -20.19
N LEU A 14 4.70 -25.90 -21.09
CA LEU A 14 6.03 -26.27 -21.60
C LEU A 14 7.11 -26.27 -20.51
N ASN A 15 6.92 -25.50 -19.44
CA ASN A 15 7.84 -25.43 -18.30
C ASN A 15 7.37 -26.28 -17.10
N TYR A 16 6.50 -27.26 -17.36
CA TYR A 16 5.94 -28.16 -16.32
C TYR A 16 5.21 -27.42 -15.17
N LEU A 17 4.65 -26.26 -15.47
CA LEU A 17 3.86 -25.44 -14.57
C LEU A 17 2.41 -25.40 -15.05
N ALA A 18 1.47 -25.25 -14.13
CA ALA A 18 0.05 -25.06 -14.45
C ALA A 18 -0.49 -23.81 -13.73
N LEU A 19 -1.30 -23.05 -14.45
CA LEU A 19 -2.06 -21.97 -13.83
C LEU A 19 -3.13 -22.59 -12.91
N ASN A 20 -3.23 -22.09 -11.69
CA ASN A 20 -4.27 -22.52 -10.76
C ASN A 20 -5.43 -21.51 -10.82
N PRO A 21 -6.58 -21.86 -11.43
CA PRO A 21 -7.71 -20.95 -11.54
C PRO A 21 -8.31 -20.58 -10.20
N ASP A 22 -8.32 -21.48 -9.20
CA ASP A 22 -8.88 -21.20 -7.87
C ASP A 22 -8.08 -20.18 -7.07
N LYS A 23 -6.82 -19.96 -7.43
CA LYS A 23 -5.94 -18.94 -6.85
C LYS A 23 -5.75 -17.71 -7.73
N SER A 24 -6.39 -17.70 -8.87
CA SER A 24 -6.32 -16.59 -9.82
C SER A 24 -7.45 -15.62 -9.55
N GLU A 25 -7.12 -14.36 -9.51
CA GLU A 25 -8.08 -13.26 -9.35
C GLU A 25 -7.98 -12.32 -10.55
N ALA A 26 -9.09 -11.82 -11.03
CA ALA A 26 -9.15 -10.85 -12.12
C ALA A 26 -9.86 -9.57 -11.66
N THR A 27 -9.34 -8.42 -12.08
CA THR A 27 -9.99 -7.13 -11.85
C THR A 27 -9.87 -6.27 -13.09
N LEU A 28 -10.93 -5.50 -13.35
CA LEU A 28 -10.96 -4.53 -14.43
C LEU A 28 -10.53 -3.17 -13.91
N LEU A 29 -9.35 -2.71 -14.32
CA LEU A 29 -8.83 -1.40 -13.91
C LEU A 29 -9.24 -0.32 -14.91
N GLY A 30 -9.85 0.76 -14.42
CA GLY A 30 -10.25 1.86 -15.26
C GLY A 30 -10.90 3.02 -14.51
N THR A 31 -11.22 4.07 -15.25
CA THR A 31 -12.04 5.15 -14.72
C THR A 31 -13.49 4.67 -14.55
N SER A 32 -14.24 5.30 -13.66
CA SER A 32 -15.66 4.95 -13.45
C SER A 32 -16.46 4.94 -14.75
N HIS A 33 -16.18 5.85 -15.67
CA HIS A 33 -16.84 5.92 -16.97
C HIS A 33 -16.49 4.71 -17.86
N ARG A 34 -15.20 4.33 -17.96
CA ARG A 34 -14.76 3.15 -18.72
C ARG A 34 -15.31 1.86 -18.13
N ASN A 35 -15.37 1.75 -16.81
CA ASN A 35 -15.93 0.57 -16.16
C ASN A 35 -17.42 0.39 -16.45
N LEU A 36 -18.17 1.49 -16.65
CA LEU A 36 -19.56 1.44 -17.08
C LEU A 36 -19.70 0.96 -18.54
N THR A 37 -18.84 1.39 -19.44
CA THR A 37 -18.87 0.95 -20.85
C THR A 37 -18.42 -0.50 -21.05
N LEU A 38 -17.76 -1.10 -20.09
CA LEU A 38 -17.29 -2.49 -20.09
C LEU A 38 -18.09 -3.38 -19.13
N ALA A 39 -19.26 -2.91 -18.69
CA ALA A 39 -20.12 -3.63 -17.73
C ALA A 39 -20.60 -5.01 -18.25
N ASP A 40 -20.66 -5.18 -19.56
CA ASP A 40 -21.02 -6.46 -20.21
C ASP A 40 -19.92 -7.55 -20.08
N ILE A 41 -18.69 -7.14 -19.73
CA ILE A 41 -17.57 -8.07 -19.53
C ILE A 41 -17.48 -8.38 -18.05
N SER A 42 -18.06 -9.49 -17.63
CA SER A 42 -18.11 -9.88 -16.20
C SER A 42 -17.03 -10.87 -15.77
N ALA A 43 -16.34 -11.51 -16.71
CA ALA A 43 -15.38 -12.56 -16.45
C ALA A 43 -14.34 -12.69 -17.57
N VAL A 44 -13.28 -13.43 -17.30
CA VAL A 44 -12.22 -13.80 -18.25
C VAL A 44 -11.97 -15.29 -18.17
N ASN A 45 -11.71 -15.93 -19.33
CA ASN A 45 -11.31 -17.33 -19.38
C ASN A 45 -9.79 -17.45 -19.19
N VAL A 46 -9.39 -18.24 -18.20
CA VAL A 46 -7.97 -18.54 -17.91
C VAL A 46 -7.81 -20.05 -17.81
N ALA A 47 -7.03 -20.63 -18.71
CA ALA A 47 -6.75 -22.07 -18.76
C ALA A 47 -8.02 -22.95 -18.72
N GLY A 48 -9.06 -22.55 -19.44
CA GLY A 48 -10.34 -23.29 -19.51
C GLY A 48 -11.31 -23.01 -18.35
N SER A 49 -10.94 -22.19 -17.38
CA SER A 49 -11.81 -21.82 -16.26
C SER A 49 -12.26 -20.36 -16.36
N THR A 50 -13.50 -20.09 -16.05
CA THR A 50 -14.07 -18.73 -16.04
C THR A 50 -13.81 -18.06 -14.70
N ILE A 51 -13.05 -16.96 -14.70
CA ILE A 51 -12.73 -16.18 -13.51
C ILE A 51 -13.51 -14.87 -13.55
N GLY A 52 -14.41 -14.68 -12.57
CA GLY A 52 -15.18 -13.44 -12.43
C GLY A 52 -14.31 -12.27 -11.99
N PHE A 53 -14.67 -11.05 -12.42
CA PHE A 53 -14.00 -9.85 -11.95
C PHE A 53 -14.38 -9.48 -10.53
N VAL A 54 -13.38 -9.11 -9.74
CA VAL A 54 -13.55 -8.61 -8.38
C VAL A 54 -13.19 -7.13 -8.31
N ASP A 55 -13.84 -6.41 -7.39
CA ASP A 55 -13.61 -4.96 -7.21
C ASP A 55 -12.23 -4.63 -6.62
N ASN A 56 -11.62 -5.59 -5.94
CA ASN A 56 -10.33 -5.39 -5.27
C ASN A 56 -9.52 -6.67 -5.32
N ILE A 57 -8.25 -6.55 -5.68
CA ILE A 57 -7.27 -7.63 -5.62
C ILE A 57 -6.15 -7.29 -4.65
N LYS A 58 -5.50 -8.32 -4.12
CA LYS A 58 -4.32 -8.14 -3.27
C LYS A 58 -3.07 -8.61 -4.00
N LEU A 59 -2.20 -7.67 -4.36
CA LEU A 59 -0.95 -7.94 -5.05
C LEU A 59 0.23 -7.54 -4.16
N LEU A 60 1.12 -8.47 -3.83
CA LEU A 60 2.31 -8.23 -3.00
C LEU A 60 2.01 -7.43 -1.73
N GLY A 61 0.91 -7.74 -1.05
CA GLY A 61 0.50 -7.04 0.18
C GLY A 61 -0.25 -5.72 -0.03
N VAL A 62 -0.33 -5.22 -1.25
CA VAL A 62 -1.08 -4.02 -1.61
C VAL A 62 -2.47 -4.40 -2.10
N THR A 63 -3.50 -3.73 -1.58
CA THR A 63 -4.87 -3.88 -2.09
C THR A 63 -5.12 -2.84 -3.17
N LEU A 64 -5.35 -3.31 -4.39
CA LEU A 64 -5.70 -2.50 -5.55
C LEU A 64 -7.22 -2.49 -5.70
N ASP A 65 -7.82 -1.34 -5.81
CA ASP A 65 -9.22 -1.18 -6.20
C ASP A 65 -9.33 -0.85 -7.69
N LYS A 66 -10.48 -1.16 -8.31
CA LYS A 66 -10.73 -0.99 -9.75
C LYS A 66 -10.45 0.41 -10.31
N SER A 67 -10.45 1.43 -9.46
CA SER A 67 -10.16 2.82 -9.85
C SER A 67 -8.80 3.32 -9.37
N LEU A 68 -7.97 2.44 -8.79
CA LEU A 68 -6.64 2.74 -8.24
C LEU A 68 -6.64 3.93 -7.26
N THR A 69 -7.70 4.07 -6.48
CA THR A 69 -7.80 5.12 -5.46
C THR A 69 -7.04 4.79 -4.18
N PHE A 70 -6.69 3.51 -3.98
CA PHE A 70 -6.02 2.96 -2.80
C PHE A 70 -6.75 3.21 -1.47
N ARG A 71 -8.03 3.64 -1.51
CA ARG A 71 -8.79 3.95 -0.28
C ARG A 71 -8.91 2.76 0.65
N LYS A 72 -9.16 1.56 0.11
CA LYS A 72 -9.26 0.31 0.87
C LYS A 72 -7.91 -0.08 1.46
N HIS A 73 -6.84 -0.02 0.66
CA HIS A 73 -5.47 -0.27 1.14
C HIS A 73 -5.08 0.66 2.30
N ILE A 74 -5.30 1.96 2.15
CA ILE A 74 -5.03 2.98 3.18
C ILE A 74 -5.83 2.71 4.45
N ALA A 75 -7.10 2.30 4.33
CA ALA A 75 -7.94 1.96 5.47
C ALA A 75 -7.39 0.75 6.24
N LEU A 76 -7.06 -0.34 5.54
CA LEU A 76 -6.48 -1.55 6.12
C LEU A 76 -5.12 -1.29 6.78
N THR A 77 -4.25 -0.54 6.12
CA THR A 77 -2.95 -0.12 6.67
C THR A 77 -3.14 0.71 7.94
N SER A 78 -4.05 1.69 7.91
CA SER A 78 -4.36 2.50 9.09
C SER A 78 -4.89 1.66 10.24
N GLN A 79 -5.78 0.71 9.98
CA GLN A 79 -6.31 -0.21 10.99
C GLN A 79 -5.20 -1.05 11.63
N SER A 80 -4.34 -1.67 10.82
CA SER A 80 -3.19 -2.44 11.29
C SER A 80 -2.25 -1.57 12.14
N CYS A 81 -1.94 -0.36 11.68
CA CYS A 81 -1.11 0.57 12.43
C CYS A 81 -1.73 0.93 13.79
N PHE A 82 -3.03 1.22 13.86
CA PHE A 82 -3.69 1.54 15.12
C PHE A 82 -3.72 0.37 16.09
N TYR A 83 -3.79 -0.87 15.61
CA TYR A 83 -3.63 -2.06 16.45
C TYR A 83 -2.27 -2.04 17.18
N HIS A 84 -1.16 -1.85 16.45
CA HIS A 84 0.17 -1.78 17.04
C HIS A 84 0.38 -0.54 17.92
N ILE A 85 -0.21 0.59 17.55
CA ILE A 85 -0.20 1.82 18.35
C ILE A 85 -0.89 1.59 19.69
N LYS A 86 -2.01 0.85 19.72
CA LYS A 86 -2.71 0.50 20.96
C LYS A 86 -1.82 -0.36 21.86
N ALA A 87 -1.15 -1.37 21.31
CA ALA A 87 -0.22 -2.22 22.04
C ALA A 87 0.96 -1.41 22.61
N LEU A 88 1.61 -0.56 21.80
CA LEU A 88 2.69 0.31 22.26
C LEU A 88 2.24 1.27 23.36
N ARG A 89 1.04 1.84 23.24
CA ARG A 89 0.48 2.72 24.29
C ARG A 89 0.36 2.00 25.62
N HIS A 90 -0.04 0.73 25.60
CA HIS A 90 -0.21 -0.06 26.82
C HIS A 90 1.11 -0.25 27.57
N ILE A 91 2.19 -0.56 26.84
CA ILE A 91 3.51 -0.81 27.43
C ILE A 91 4.40 0.44 27.52
N ARG A 92 3.93 1.61 27.03
CA ARG A 92 4.77 2.82 26.89
C ARG A 92 5.34 3.32 28.20
N HIS A 93 4.70 3.05 29.33
CA HIS A 93 5.17 3.46 30.64
C HIS A 93 6.32 2.60 31.17
N THR A 94 6.46 1.36 30.69
CA THR A 94 7.49 0.40 31.11
C THR A 94 8.76 0.46 30.27
N VAL A 95 8.69 1.06 29.07
CA VAL A 95 9.84 1.14 28.16
C VAL A 95 10.43 2.56 28.12
N ASP A 96 11.72 2.65 27.89
CA ASP A 96 12.42 3.92 27.69
C ASP A 96 12.08 4.56 26.33
N PHE A 97 12.61 5.75 26.06
CA PHE A 97 12.36 6.47 24.81
C PHE A 97 12.96 5.76 23.58
N SER A 98 14.18 5.23 23.71
CA SER A 98 14.89 4.57 22.64
C SER A 98 14.15 3.32 22.18
N THR A 99 13.79 2.46 23.12
CA THR A 99 13.01 1.24 22.87
C THR A 99 11.64 1.55 22.26
N ALA A 100 10.94 2.56 22.80
CA ALA A 100 9.64 2.98 22.25
C ALA A 100 9.75 3.49 20.82
N SER A 101 10.81 4.24 20.49
CA SER A 101 11.09 4.73 19.14
C SER A 101 11.40 3.58 18.18
N LEU A 102 12.18 2.60 18.60
CA LEU A 102 12.52 1.42 17.82
C LEU A 102 11.25 0.59 17.51
N ILE A 103 10.42 0.31 18.50
CA ILE A 103 9.14 -0.40 18.34
C ILE A 103 8.22 0.37 17.39
N ALA A 104 8.11 1.69 17.56
CA ALA A 104 7.29 2.55 16.71
C ALA A 104 7.76 2.49 15.25
N HIS A 105 9.08 2.52 15.02
CA HIS A 105 9.64 2.41 13.69
C HIS A 105 9.36 1.04 13.07
N ALA A 106 9.69 -0.04 13.77
CA ALA A 106 9.56 -1.41 13.28
C ALA A 106 8.10 -1.81 12.99
N LEU A 107 7.16 -1.45 13.87
CA LEU A 107 5.78 -1.92 13.75
C LEU A 107 4.85 -0.98 12.98
N VAL A 108 5.12 0.32 12.97
CA VAL A 108 4.21 1.30 12.36
C VAL A 108 4.85 2.04 11.19
N SER A 109 6.04 2.65 11.39
CA SER A 109 6.68 3.43 10.32
C SER A 109 6.98 2.57 9.11
N PHE A 110 7.48 1.34 9.30
CA PHE A 110 7.72 0.40 8.21
C PHE A 110 6.44 0.12 7.39
N ARG A 111 5.28 -0.02 8.04
CA ARG A 111 3.99 -0.20 7.35
C ARG A 111 3.55 1.03 6.57
N LEU A 112 3.83 2.22 7.09
CA LEU A 112 3.54 3.48 6.39
C LEU A 112 4.47 3.71 5.19
N ASP A 113 5.67 3.13 5.21
CA ASP A 113 6.67 3.29 4.16
C ASP A 113 6.64 2.16 3.13
N TYR A 114 5.97 1.04 3.45
CA TYR A 114 5.84 -0.09 2.52
C TYR A 114 5.04 0.33 1.29
N ALA A 115 5.66 0.20 0.12
CA ALA A 115 5.07 0.53 -1.18
C ALA A 115 4.41 1.94 -1.25
N ASN A 116 4.82 2.89 -0.41
CA ASN A 116 4.14 4.18 -0.28
C ASN A 116 4.20 5.05 -1.55
N SER A 117 5.15 4.81 -2.45
CA SER A 117 5.25 5.52 -3.74
C SER A 117 4.01 5.36 -4.62
N ILE A 118 3.33 4.20 -4.54
CA ILE A 118 2.09 3.95 -5.30
C ILE A 118 0.93 4.85 -4.86
N LEU A 119 0.99 5.39 -3.63
CA LEU A 119 -0.01 6.31 -3.10
C LEU A 119 0.12 7.73 -3.67
N SER A 120 1.10 7.96 -4.55
CA SER A 120 1.20 9.23 -5.27
C SER A 120 -0.06 9.45 -6.10
N GLY A 121 -0.65 10.66 -6.00
CA GLY A 121 -1.92 10.95 -6.66
C GLY A 121 -3.18 10.50 -5.91
N SER A 122 -3.07 9.75 -4.81
CA SER A 122 -4.22 9.38 -3.99
C SER A 122 -4.92 10.63 -3.40
N PRO A 123 -6.25 10.56 -3.15
CA PRO A 123 -6.99 11.67 -2.58
C PRO A 123 -6.39 12.16 -1.26
N LYS A 124 -6.28 13.48 -1.09
CA LYS A 124 -5.74 14.11 0.14
C LYS A 124 -6.42 13.58 1.40
N THR A 125 -7.74 13.38 1.36
CA THR A 125 -8.52 12.84 2.49
C THR A 125 -8.09 11.43 2.89
N ALA A 126 -7.64 10.61 1.95
CA ALA A 126 -7.12 9.28 2.22
C ALA A 126 -5.72 9.36 2.86
N ILE A 127 -4.82 10.17 2.32
CA ILE A 127 -3.46 10.40 2.88
C ILE A 127 -3.54 10.98 4.30
N LEU A 128 -4.51 11.85 4.60
CA LEU A 128 -4.72 12.38 5.94
C LEU A 128 -5.02 11.29 6.98
N LYS A 129 -5.59 10.14 6.58
CA LYS A 129 -5.77 9.01 7.52
C LYS A 129 -4.41 8.46 7.97
N LEU A 130 -3.47 8.26 7.06
CA LEU A 130 -2.11 7.82 7.40
C LEU A 130 -1.36 8.89 8.22
N GLN A 131 -1.56 10.17 7.91
CA GLN A 131 -0.98 11.26 8.71
C GLN A 131 -1.51 11.26 10.16
N ARG A 132 -2.79 10.95 10.37
CA ARG A 132 -3.36 10.80 11.73
C ARG A 132 -2.72 9.64 12.49
N VAL A 133 -2.43 8.53 11.81
CA VAL A 133 -1.67 7.40 12.38
C VAL A 133 -0.31 7.87 12.88
N GLN A 134 0.47 8.53 12.01
CA GLN A 134 1.80 9.04 12.33
C GLN A 134 1.76 10.05 13.51
N ASN A 135 0.82 10.98 13.48
CA ASN A 135 0.65 11.97 14.54
C ASN A 135 0.32 11.34 15.89
N THR A 136 -0.53 10.29 15.88
CA THR A 136 -0.88 9.55 17.09
C THR A 136 0.32 8.80 17.65
N LEU A 137 1.08 8.16 16.77
CA LEU A 137 2.30 7.45 17.13
C LEU A 137 3.33 8.39 17.78
N ALA A 138 3.58 9.56 17.18
CA ALA A 138 4.51 10.56 17.69
C ALA A 138 4.15 11.01 19.12
N ARG A 139 2.85 11.26 19.37
CA ARG A 139 2.37 11.62 20.73
C ARG A 139 2.64 10.51 21.73
N ILE A 140 2.45 9.26 21.37
CA ILE A 140 2.67 8.12 22.27
C ILE A 140 4.16 7.97 22.55
N VAL A 141 5.02 8.00 21.54
CA VAL A 141 6.48 7.89 21.70
C VAL A 141 7.01 8.97 22.64
N LEU A 142 6.50 10.21 22.53
CA LEU A 142 6.92 11.34 23.34
C LEU A 142 6.12 11.50 24.65
N ARG A 143 5.21 10.57 24.99
CA ARG A 143 4.32 10.64 26.18
C ARG A 143 3.55 11.97 26.27
N SER A 144 3.09 12.48 25.14
CA SER A 144 2.42 13.77 25.07
C SER A 144 0.90 13.63 25.10
N ASN A 145 0.22 14.71 25.49
CA ASN A 145 -1.23 14.79 25.50
C ASN A 145 -1.80 14.70 24.07
N ARG A 146 -2.99 14.09 23.94
CA ARG A 146 -3.70 13.94 22.65
C ARG A 146 -4.10 15.27 22.00
N PHE A 147 -4.22 16.33 22.78
CA PHE A 147 -4.63 17.66 22.30
C PHE A 147 -3.46 18.51 21.79
N THR A 148 -2.22 18.14 22.12
CA THR A 148 -1.04 18.90 21.69
C THR A 148 -0.84 18.79 20.18
N HIS A 149 -0.47 19.90 19.55
CA HIS A 149 -0.18 19.93 18.11
C HIS A 149 0.98 18.99 17.77
N SER A 150 0.87 18.25 16.68
CA SER A 150 1.81 17.16 16.37
C SER A 150 3.03 17.57 15.54
N ALA A 151 3.01 18.73 14.91
CA ALA A 151 4.13 19.15 14.05
C ALA A 151 5.48 19.24 14.80
N PRO A 152 5.58 19.86 16.01
CA PRO A 152 6.84 19.88 16.76
C PRO A 152 7.34 18.48 17.16
N PHE A 153 6.42 17.52 17.30
CA PHE A 153 6.80 16.14 17.66
C PHE A 153 7.40 15.40 16.48
N LEU A 154 6.87 15.61 15.29
CA LEU A 154 7.44 15.03 14.07
C LEU A 154 8.85 15.58 13.83
N GLU A 155 9.03 16.88 14.02
CA GLU A 155 10.33 17.54 13.92
C GLU A 155 11.33 16.99 14.95
N ARG A 156 10.96 16.92 16.23
CA ARG A 156 11.79 16.35 17.29
C ARG A 156 12.18 14.89 17.05
N LEU A 157 11.31 14.12 16.42
CA LEU A 157 11.54 12.71 16.06
C LEU A 157 12.26 12.56 14.72
N HIS A 158 12.53 13.65 14.00
CA HIS A 158 13.04 13.65 12.62
C HIS A 158 12.16 12.83 11.67
N TRP A 159 10.84 12.87 11.86
CA TRP A 159 9.90 12.15 11.04
C TRP A 159 9.29 13.04 9.96
N LEU A 160 9.58 12.75 8.73
CA LEU A 160 8.92 13.41 7.59
C LEU A 160 7.41 13.11 7.61
N PRO A 161 6.54 14.10 7.36
CA PRO A 161 5.11 13.88 7.14
C PRO A 161 4.86 12.86 6.02
N VAL A 162 3.75 12.10 6.10
CA VAL A 162 3.43 11.02 5.16
C VAL A 162 3.49 11.47 3.70
N HIS A 163 2.93 12.63 3.37
CA HIS A 163 2.99 13.18 2.02
C HIS A 163 4.44 13.40 1.54
N SER A 164 5.30 13.94 2.41
CA SER A 164 6.71 14.16 2.09
C SER A 164 7.48 12.86 1.92
N ARG A 165 7.17 11.82 2.72
CA ARG A 165 7.74 10.47 2.57
C ARG A 165 7.41 9.86 1.20
N ILE A 166 6.15 9.99 0.74
CA ILE A 166 5.72 9.51 -0.58
C ILE A 166 6.51 10.20 -1.68
N ARG A 167 6.61 11.53 -1.62
CA ARG A 167 7.38 12.31 -2.61
C ARG A 167 8.87 11.96 -2.59
N PHE A 168 9.46 11.85 -1.40
CA PHE A 168 10.86 11.48 -1.23
C PHE A 168 11.15 10.09 -1.84
N LYS A 169 10.27 9.11 -1.56
CA LYS A 169 10.41 7.76 -2.12
C LYS A 169 10.34 7.77 -3.63
N LEU A 170 9.38 8.49 -4.19
CA LEU A 170 9.22 8.62 -5.64
C LEU A 170 10.45 9.28 -6.27
N ALA A 171 10.90 10.40 -5.72
CA ALA A 171 12.11 11.08 -6.19
C ALA A 171 13.36 10.19 -6.13
N THR A 172 13.51 9.40 -5.07
CA THR A 172 14.62 8.46 -4.91
C THR A 172 14.58 7.36 -5.98
N ILE A 173 13.40 6.79 -6.26
CA ILE A 173 13.23 5.77 -7.29
C ILE A 173 13.55 6.36 -8.67
N THR A 174 12.99 7.53 -8.98
CA THR A 174 13.24 8.24 -10.25
C THR A 174 14.72 8.57 -10.43
N TYR A 175 15.36 9.12 -9.40
CA TYR A 175 16.79 9.42 -9.44
C TYR A 175 17.63 8.16 -9.71
N ARG A 176 17.34 7.06 -9.02
CA ARG A 176 18.04 5.80 -9.24
C ARG A 176 17.83 5.28 -10.66
N ALA A 177 16.61 5.26 -11.17
CA ALA A 177 16.32 4.80 -12.52
C ALA A 177 17.11 5.62 -13.56
N LEU A 178 17.15 6.94 -13.41
CA LEU A 178 17.86 7.84 -14.33
C LEU A 178 19.40 7.73 -14.20
N SER A 179 19.93 7.60 -12.97
CA SER A 179 21.37 7.57 -12.75
C SER A 179 22.02 6.23 -13.03
N THR A 180 21.27 5.13 -12.86
CA THR A 180 21.80 3.77 -13.06
C THR A 180 21.30 3.14 -14.36
N SER A 181 20.37 3.79 -15.08
CA SER A 181 19.67 3.22 -16.25
C SER A 181 19.09 1.82 -15.94
N SER A 182 18.73 1.58 -14.71
CA SER A 182 18.21 0.29 -14.24
C SER A 182 16.92 0.50 -13.45
N PRO A 183 15.88 -0.28 -13.77
CA PRO A 183 15.83 -1.33 -14.81
C PRO A 183 15.73 -0.73 -16.23
N HIS A 184 16.31 -1.42 -17.21
CA HIS A 184 16.40 -0.94 -18.60
C HIS A 184 15.05 -0.72 -19.31
N TYR A 185 13.95 -1.18 -18.73
CA TYR A 185 12.60 -1.02 -19.30
C TYR A 185 11.89 0.27 -18.81
N LEU A 186 12.48 1.05 -17.94
CA LEU A 186 12.06 2.39 -17.54
C LEU A 186 12.86 3.44 -18.27
#